data_7dd75f787800ec3ba792944e974e56ad
#
_entry.id   7dd75f787800ec3ba792944e974e56ad
#
_cell.length_a   1.000
_cell.length_b   1.000
_cell.length_c   1.000
_cell.angle_alpha   90.00
_cell.angle_beta   90.00
_cell.angle_gamma   90.00
#
_symmetry.space_group_name_H-M   'P 1'
#
loop_
_entity.id
_entity.type
_entity.pdbx_description
1 polymer ?
#
loop_
_entity_poly.entity_id
_entity_poly.type
_entity_poly.pdbx_seq_one_letter_code
_entity_poly.pdbx_strand_id
1 'polypeptide(L)'
;MKNIIQTIYKFMLCLILFEYFIQSNSSYAFFPKINEPNQEELESTSIQIGRTAIQLIQFGQANEAIKLLELAIKLNPKEASLWITLAEAQVRSDKKNEALLSLSEAIQLKPKEESIYFSKASILIDLNEPQKAKDCIKKGLSINKNSERGYFQLGNTEIMLNNYEQALIEFKKSSKINSNFWQSINNEGLVLYELNNPKEAISKFKSAIAISNDAEPKLALAVVLFSSNTKFIEAINLAKNALKSNPKYIWEDYQSKQLWGTKLKKSAQLLFKTKEMKKVVREAKEKSE
;
A
#
# COMPACT_ATOMS: atom_id res chain seq x y z
N MET A 1 -34.21 87.27 -22.53
CA MET A 1 -35.13 86.11 -22.36
C MET A 1 -34.99 85.01 -23.44
N LYS A 2 -34.94 85.33 -24.73
CA LYS A 2 -34.83 84.30 -25.82
C LYS A 2 -33.59 83.38 -25.69
N ASN A 3 -32.42 83.94 -25.33
CA ASN A 3 -31.21 83.08 -25.22
C ASN A 3 -31.21 82.11 -24.04
N ILE A 4 -31.88 82.45 -22.94
CA ILE A 4 -31.96 81.60 -21.75
C ILE A 4 -32.89 80.37 -22.04
N ILE A 5 -34.00 80.64 -22.77
CA ILE A 5 -34.95 79.59 -23.17
C ILE A 5 -34.30 78.64 -24.15
N GLN A 6 -33.49 79.10 -25.08
CA GLN A 6 -32.74 78.21 -26.00
C GLN A 6 -31.67 77.36 -25.31
N THR A 7 -31.04 77.89 -24.28
CA THR A 7 -30.03 77.18 -23.51
C THR A 7 -30.70 76.08 -22.67
N ILE A 8 -31.84 76.36 -22.05
CA ILE A 8 -32.61 75.37 -21.28
C ILE A 8 -33.15 74.29 -22.18
N TYR A 9 -33.62 74.62 -23.40
CA TYR A 9 -34.10 73.60 -24.36
C TYR A 9 -33.00 72.70 -24.85
N LYS A 10 -31.79 73.24 -25.10
CA LYS A 10 -30.64 72.42 -25.47
C LYS A 10 -30.21 71.50 -24.32
N PHE A 11 -30.27 71.94 -23.07
CA PHE A 11 -29.92 71.19 -21.90
C PHE A 11 -30.92 70.04 -21.64
N MET A 12 -32.23 70.31 -21.79
CA MET A 12 -33.28 69.31 -21.73
C MET A 12 -33.16 68.27 -22.86
N LEU A 13 -32.83 68.70 -24.09
CA LEU A 13 -32.61 67.73 -25.20
C LEU A 13 -31.41 66.82 -24.97
N CYS A 14 -30.33 67.35 -24.40
CA CYS A 14 -29.16 66.52 -24.01
C CYS A 14 -29.49 65.56 -22.91
N LEU A 15 -30.30 65.87 -21.91
CA LEU A 15 -30.74 64.96 -20.85
C LEU A 15 -31.64 63.82 -21.41
N ILE A 16 -32.56 64.16 -22.31
CA ILE A 16 -33.42 63.15 -22.95
C ILE A 16 -32.61 62.21 -23.84
N LEU A 17 -31.64 62.72 -24.58
CA LEU A 17 -30.73 61.88 -25.38
C LEU A 17 -29.80 61.03 -24.51
N PHE A 18 -29.42 61.57 -23.33
CA PHE A 18 -28.60 60.78 -22.37
C PHE A 18 -29.41 59.64 -21.73
N GLU A 19 -30.67 59.86 -21.37
CA GLU A 19 -31.57 58.79 -20.88
C GLU A 19 -31.85 57.77 -21.98
N TYR A 20 -32.02 58.21 -23.23
CA TYR A 20 -32.21 57.29 -24.37
C TYR A 20 -30.93 56.44 -24.63
N PHE A 21 -29.75 57.04 -24.43
CA PHE A 21 -28.46 56.34 -24.59
C PHE A 21 -28.20 55.36 -23.46
N ILE A 22 -28.68 55.65 -22.23
CA ILE A 22 -28.60 54.71 -21.11
C ILE A 22 -29.58 53.55 -21.29
N GLN A 23 -30.77 53.78 -21.84
CA GLN A 23 -31.75 52.71 -22.10
C GLN A 23 -31.38 51.79 -23.27
N SER A 24 -30.62 52.29 -24.26
CA SER A 24 -30.23 51.50 -25.43
C SER A 24 -28.97 50.65 -25.24
N ASN A 25 -28.22 50.84 -24.14
CA ASN A 25 -27.00 50.10 -23.84
C ASN A 25 -27.16 49.10 -22.70
N SER A 26 -28.38 48.63 -22.40
CA SER A 26 -28.51 47.39 -21.64
C SER A 26 -28.09 46.22 -22.55
N SER A 27 -26.78 46.06 -22.72
CA SER A 27 -26.25 44.78 -23.16
C SER A 27 -26.56 43.80 -22.05
N TYR A 28 -27.65 43.05 -22.20
CA TYR A 28 -27.88 41.86 -21.43
C TYR A 28 -26.71 40.93 -21.74
N ALA A 29 -25.73 40.89 -20.86
CA ALA A 29 -24.75 39.82 -20.90
C ALA A 29 -25.57 38.53 -20.81
N PHE A 30 -25.68 37.82 -21.92
CA PHE A 30 -26.30 36.50 -21.95
C PHE A 30 -25.35 35.61 -21.19
N PHE A 31 -25.54 35.53 -19.88
CA PHE A 31 -24.95 34.44 -19.09
C PHE A 31 -25.74 33.17 -19.49
N PRO A 32 -25.10 32.23 -20.17
CA PRO A 32 -25.77 30.97 -20.41
C PRO A 32 -26.22 30.42 -19.05
N LYS A 33 -27.48 30.07 -18.92
CA LYS A 33 -28.00 29.40 -17.72
C LYS A 33 -27.25 28.09 -17.59
N ILE A 34 -26.19 28.09 -16.79
CA ILE A 34 -25.48 26.87 -16.42
C ILE A 34 -26.45 26.10 -15.52
N ASN A 35 -26.99 25.01 -16.02
CA ASN A 35 -27.76 24.11 -15.19
C ASN A 35 -26.82 23.59 -14.11
N GLU A 36 -27.24 23.70 -12.86
CA GLU A 36 -26.50 23.04 -11.77
C GLU A 36 -26.50 21.54 -12.06
N PRO A 37 -25.34 20.86 -11.95
CA PRO A 37 -25.27 19.44 -12.18
C PRO A 37 -26.15 18.71 -11.17
N ASN A 38 -26.92 17.73 -11.63
CA ASN A 38 -27.69 16.90 -10.74
C ASN A 38 -26.81 15.90 -9.98
N GLN A 39 -27.34 15.25 -8.97
CA GLN A 39 -26.58 14.31 -8.12
C GLN A 39 -25.97 13.16 -8.94
N GLU A 40 -26.68 12.62 -9.92
CA GLU A 40 -26.20 11.52 -10.77
C GLU A 40 -24.99 11.96 -11.64
N GLU A 41 -25.02 13.17 -12.17
CA GLU A 41 -23.92 13.75 -12.92
C GLU A 41 -22.68 13.96 -12.04
N LEU A 42 -22.86 14.43 -10.79
CA LEU A 42 -21.76 14.59 -9.83
C LEU A 42 -21.14 13.22 -9.47
N GLU A 43 -21.98 12.20 -9.21
CA GLU A 43 -21.53 10.84 -8.90
C GLU A 43 -20.77 10.22 -10.09
N SER A 44 -21.32 10.31 -11.30
CA SER A 44 -20.67 9.77 -12.49
C SER A 44 -19.34 10.46 -12.79
N THR A 45 -19.30 11.79 -12.64
CA THR A 45 -18.08 12.61 -12.81
C THR A 45 -17.02 12.23 -11.76
N SER A 46 -17.41 12.05 -10.50
CA SER A 46 -16.51 11.64 -9.43
C SER A 46 -15.84 10.30 -9.71
N ILE A 47 -16.60 9.34 -10.23
CA ILE A 47 -16.08 8.02 -10.62
C ILE A 47 -15.10 8.12 -11.78
N GLN A 48 -15.37 8.96 -12.78
CA GLN A 48 -14.45 9.18 -13.91
C GLN A 48 -13.13 9.81 -13.44
N ILE A 49 -13.21 10.82 -12.57
CA ILE A 49 -12.01 11.42 -11.95
C ILE A 49 -11.23 10.37 -11.15
N GLY A 50 -11.93 9.52 -10.37
CA GLY A 50 -11.32 8.42 -9.65
C GLY A 50 -10.57 7.42 -10.55
N ARG A 51 -11.14 7.07 -11.71
CA ARG A 51 -10.46 6.21 -12.71
C ARG A 51 -9.20 6.86 -13.26
N THR A 52 -9.25 8.16 -13.56
CA THR A 52 -8.06 8.92 -14.00
C THR A 52 -6.98 8.93 -12.91
N ALA A 53 -7.37 9.10 -11.66
CA ALA A 53 -6.44 9.05 -10.53
C ALA A 53 -5.77 7.68 -10.38
N ILE A 54 -6.50 6.57 -10.59
CA ILE A 54 -5.92 5.21 -10.61
C ILE A 54 -4.84 5.10 -11.70
N GLN A 55 -5.09 5.63 -12.90
CA GLN A 55 -4.08 5.64 -13.96
C GLN A 55 -2.83 6.44 -13.56
N LEU A 56 -3.01 7.62 -12.96
CA LEU A 56 -1.88 8.41 -12.46
C LEU A 56 -1.06 7.65 -11.41
N ILE A 57 -1.71 6.93 -10.50
CA ILE A 57 -1.04 6.06 -9.51
C ILE A 57 -0.19 5.01 -10.22
N GLN A 58 -0.70 4.37 -11.28
CA GLN A 58 0.03 3.36 -12.05
C GLN A 58 1.25 3.94 -12.75
N PHE A 59 1.19 5.21 -13.19
CA PHE A 59 2.31 5.94 -13.79
C PHE A 59 3.27 6.57 -12.74
N GLY A 60 3.08 6.30 -11.45
CA GLY A 60 3.93 6.85 -10.38
C GLY A 60 3.64 8.31 -10.02
N GLN A 61 2.55 8.89 -10.53
CA GLN A 61 2.13 10.28 -10.30
C GLN A 61 1.13 10.35 -9.12
N ALA A 62 1.57 9.85 -7.96
CA ALA A 62 0.70 9.72 -6.80
C ALA A 62 0.24 11.08 -6.22
N ASN A 63 1.07 12.12 -6.27
CA ASN A 63 0.71 13.44 -5.77
C ASN A 63 -0.38 14.12 -6.62
N GLU A 64 -0.34 13.93 -7.93
CA GLU A 64 -1.37 14.41 -8.86
C GLU A 64 -2.68 13.63 -8.66
N ALA A 65 -2.59 12.32 -8.44
CA ALA A 65 -3.74 11.49 -8.12
C ALA A 65 -4.44 11.94 -6.83
N ILE A 66 -3.70 12.31 -5.78
CA ILE A 66 -4.27 12.84 -4.53
C ILE A 66 -5.18 14.03 -4.82
N LYS A 67 -4.72 15.02 -5.60
CA LYS A 67 -5.51 16.22 -5.91
C LYS A 67 -6.81 15.89 -6.64
N LEU A 68 -6.76 14.96 -7.60
CA LEU A 68 -7.95 14.51 -8.32
C LEU A 68 -8.92 13.74 -7.39
N LEU A 69 -8.41 12.91 -6.51
CA LEU A 69 -9.23 12.16 -5.56
C LEU A 69 -9.90 13.06 -4.52
N GLU A 70 -9.19 14.08 -4.03
CA GLU A 70 -9.79 15.09 -3.16
C GLU A 70 -10.93 15.84 -3.86
N LEU A 71 -10.79 16.15 -5.16
CA LEU A 71 -11.87 16.73 -5.94
C LEU A 71 -13.03 15.73 -6.11
N ALA A 72 -12.76 14.49 -6.49
CA ALA A 72 -13.77 13.45 -6.65
C ALA A 72 -14.57 13.21 -5.37
N ILE A 73 -13.90 13.20 -4.22
CA ILE A 73 -14.52 13.05 -2.90
C ILE A 73 -15.43 14.24 -2.56
N LYS A 74 -15.07 15.46 -2.94
CA LYS A 74 -15.95 16.63 -2.78
C LYS A 74 -17.25 16.49 -3.59
N LEU A 75 -17.19 15.86 -4.76
CA LEU A 75 -18.36 15.60 -5.60
C LEU A 75 -19.22 14.45 -5.09
N ASN A 76 -18.57 13.41 -4.53
CA ASN A 76 -19.25 12.23 -4.00
C ASN A 76 -18.56 11.70 -2.73
N PRO A 77 -18.80 12.31 -1.57
CA PRO A 77 -18.13 11.95 -0.32
C PRO A 77 -18.54 10.57 0.24
N LYS A 78 -19.65 9.99 -0.25
CA LYS A 78 -20.16 8.70 0.21
C LYS A 78 -19.60 7.51 -0.57
N GLU A 79 -18.81 7.74 -1.59
CA GLU A 79 -18.21 6.67 -2.38
C GLU A 79 -16.91 6.16 -1.71
N ALA A 80 -16.99 5.03 -1.01
CA ALA A 80 -15.88 4.47 -0.24
C ALA A 80 -14.66 4.13 -1.10
N SER A 81 -14.85 3.78 -2.38
CA SER A 81 -13.76 3.44 -3.29
C SER A 81 -12.82 4.63 -3.55
N LEU A 82 -13.33 5.86 -3.54
CA LEU A 82 -12.52 7.06 -3.68
C LEU A 82 -11.58 7.25 -2.46
N TRP A 83 -12.10 7.02 -1.26
CA TRP A 83 -11.31 7.08 -0.03
C TRP A 83 -10.23 6.00 0.04
N ILE A 84 -10.54 4.78 -0.41
CA ILE A 84 -9.58 3.68 -0.51
C ILE A 84 -8.47 4.03 -1.51
N THR A 85 -8.83 4.56 -2.68
CA THR A 85 -7.87 4.96 -3.71
C THR A 85 -7.02 6.16 -3.25
N LEU A 86 -7.62 7.11 -2.53
CA LEU A 86 -6.89 8.22 -1.91
C LEU A 86 -5.84 7.70 -0.92
N ALA A 87 -6.21 6.75 -0.07
CA ALA A 87 -5.26 6.14 0.85
C ALA A 87 -4.10 5.44 0.11
N GLU A 88 -4.36 4.73 -0.99
CA GLU A 88 -3.31 4.15 -1.82
C GLU A 88 -2.36 5.21 -2.39
N ALA A 89 -2.89 6.29 -2.95
CA ALA A 89 -2.09 7.40 -3.46
C ALA A 89 -1.24 8.06 -2.35
N GLN A 90 -1.83 8.24 -1.17
CA GLN A 90 -1.16 8.79 0.01
C GLN A 90 -0.01 7.89 0.48
N VAL A 91 -0.20 6.56 0.53
CA VAL A 91 0.88 5.62 0.86
C VAL A 91 2.04 5.72 -0.14
N ARG A 92 1.73 5.77 -1.44
CA ARG A 92 2.77 5.91 -2.48
C ARG A 92 3.51 7.25 -2.44
N SER A 93 2.90 8.27 -1.83
CA SER A 93 3.50 9.60 -1.57
C SER A 93 4.10 9.73 -0.18
N ASP A 94 4.30 8.62 0.54
CA ASP A 94 4.81 8.53 1.92
C ASP A 94 3.97 9.29 2.97
N LYS A 95 2.68 9.55 2.68
CA LYS A 95 1.72 10.22 3.56
C LYS A 95 0.89 9.21 4.36
N LYS A 96 1.59 8.34 5.11
CA LYS A 96 0.97 7.18 5.78
C LYS A 96 -0.10 7.56 6.80
N ASN A 97 0.10 8.64 7.56
CA ASN A 97 -0.88 9.08 8.56
C ASN A 97 -2.17 9.60 7.90
N GLU A 98 -2.06 10.32 6.79
CA GLU A 98 -3.21 10.77 6.00
C GLU A 98 -3.98 9.56 5.43
N ALA A 99 -3.26 8.54 4.95
CA ALA A 99 -3.85 7.31 4.46
C ALA A 99 -4.66 6.55 5.53
N LEU A 100 -4.20 6.54 6.79
CA LEU A 100 -4.97 5.97 7.90
C LEU A 100 -6.30 6.71 8.15
N LEU A 101 -6.32 8.03 7.96
CA LEU A 101 -7.56 8.82 8.05
C LEU A 101 -8.51 8.49 6.91
N SER A 102 -8.00 8.47 5.67
CA SER A 102 -8.79 8.11 4.49
C SER A 102 -9.40 6.70 4.60
N LEU A 103 -8.63 5.70 5.09
CA LEU A 103 -9.18 4.37 5.34
C LEU A 103 -10.19 4.35 6.49
N SER A 104 -10.08 5.26 7.45
CA SER A 104 -11.09 5.36 8.53
C SER A 104 -12.42 5.85 7.99
N GLU A 105 -12.43 6.82 7.07
CA GLU A 105 -13.64 7.25 6.36
C GLU A 105 -14.23 6.12 5.51
N ALA A 106 -13.37 5.38 4.77
CA ALA A 106 -13.82 4.22 4.00
C ALA A 106 -14.47 3.15 4.89
N ILE A 107 -13.95 2.90 6.10
CA ILE A 107 -14.53 1.96 7.07
C ILE A 107 -15.90 2.44 7.56
N GLN A 108 -16.08 3.74 7.82
CA GLN A 108 -17.38 4.27 8.22
C GLN A 108 -18.44 4.04 7.12
N LEU A 109 -18.05 4.20 5.86
CA LEU A 109 -18.93 4.00 4.71
C LEU A 109 -19.21 2.52 4.42
N LYS A 110 -18.19 1.65 4.57
CA LYS A 110 -18.29 0.19 4.31
C LYS A 110 -17.72 -0.64 5.48
N PRO A 111 -18.40 -0.70 6.62
CA PRO A 111 -17.85 -1.35 7.82
C PRO A 111 -17.76 -2.88 7.73
N LYS A 112 -18.34 -3.51 6.70
CA LYS A 112 -18.29 -4.96 6.46
C LYS A 112 -17.35 -5.34 5.31
N GLU A 113 -16.50 -4.43 4.86
CA GLU A 113 -15.50 -4.68 3.81
C GLU A 113 -14.16 -5.00 4.49
N GLU A 114 -13.80 -6.28 4.57
CA GLU A 114 -12.60 -6.74 5.27
C GLU A 114 -11.29 -6.21 4.67
N SER A 115 -11.28 -5.99 3.36
CA SER A 115 -10.09 -5.52 2.63
C SER A 115 -9.59 -4.17 3.13
N ILE A 116 -10.49 -3.29 3.59
CA ILE A 116 -10.15 -1.97 4.12
C ILE A 116 -9.39 -2.11 5.45
N TYR A 117 -9.82 -3.03 6.32
CA TYR A 117 -9.12 -3.31 7.58
C TYR A 117 -7.72 -3.88 7.35
N PHE A 118 -7.56 -4.77 6.37
CA PHE A 118 -6.24 -5.33 6.01
C PHE A 118 -5.32 -4.25 5.41
N SER A 119 -5.85 -3.34 4.60
CA SER A 119 -5.08 -2.22 4.07
C SER A 119 -4.63 -1.28 5.20
N LYS A 120 -5.52 -0.95 6.14
CA LYS A 120 -5.18 -0.15 7.31
C LYS A 120 -4.11 -0.82 8.18
N ALA A 121 -4.23 -2.13 8.38
CA ALA A 121 -3.25 -2.91 9.12
C ALA A 121 -1.87 -2.90 8.45
N SER A 122 -1.79 -3.00 7.12
CA SER A 122 -0.51 -2.91 6.39
C SER A 122 0.20 -1.58 6.66
N ILE A 123 -0.54 -0.47 6.64
CA ILE A 123 0.04 0.85 6.95
C ILE A 123 0.52 0.93 8.41
N LEU A 124 -0.24 0.35 9.35
CA LEU A 124 0.15 0.32 10.76
C LEU A 124 1.41 -0.55 10.99
N ILE A 125 1.56 -1.64 10.25
CA ILE A 125 2.80 -2.45 10.24
C ILE A 125 3.97 -1.60 9.75
N ASP A 126 3.82 -0.89 8.65
CA ASP A 126 4.85 -0.02 8.09
C ASP A 126 5.21 1.17 9.02
N LEU A 127 4.29 1.58 9.87
CA LEU A 127 4.51 2.59 10.91
C LEU A 127 5.07 2.00 12.22
N ASN A 128 5.39 0.70 12.24
CA ASN A 128 5.85 -0.03 13.42
C ASN A 128 4.86 0.02 14.60
N GLU A 129 3.57 -0.06 14.30
CA GLU A 129 2.46 -0.11 15.27
C GLU A 129 1.78 -1.50 15.27
N PRO A 130 2.49 -2.59 15.59
CA PRO A 130 1.99 -3.95 15.40
C PRO A 130 0.76 -4.28 16.25
N GLN A 131 0.61 -3.69 17.43
CA GLN A 131 -0.57 -3.96 18.25
C GLN A 131 -1.84 -3.40 17.61
N LYS A 132 -1.82 -2.17 17.09
CA LYS A 132 -2.95 -1.59 16.37
C LYS A 132 -3.24 -2.36 15.07
N ALA A 133 -2.19 -2.79 14.36
CA ALA A 133 -2.33 -3.63 13.17
C ALA A 133 -3.06 -4.94 13.49
N LYS A 134 -2.66 -5.63 14.57
CA LYS A 134 -3.31 -6.86 15.06
C LYS A 134 -4.81 -6.68 15.29
N ASP A 135 -5.22 -5.57 15.90
CA ASP A 135 -6.62 -5.29 16.17
C ASP A 135 -7.41 -5.07 14.86
N CYS A 136 -6.84 -4.34 13.89
CA CYS A 136 -7.42 -4.17 12.57
C CYS A 136 -7.54 -5.51 11.82
N ILE A 137 -6.49 -6.34 11.82
CA ILE A 137 -6.51 -7.65 11.16
C ILE A 137 -7.59 -8.56 11.77
N LYS A 138 -7.67 -8.63 13.10
CA LYS A 138 -8.71 -9.39 13.79
C LYS A 138 -10.11 -8.91 13.41
N LYS A 139 -10.31 -7.61 13.24
CA LYS A 139 -11.58 -7.07 12.77
C LYS A 139 -11.90 -7.54 11.34
N GLY A 140 -10.95 -7.45 10.42
CA GLY A 140 -11.09 -7.98 9.06
C GLY A 140 -11.38 -9.49 9.05
N LEU A 141 -10.66 -10.28 9.84
CA LEU A 141 -10.88 -11.73 9.98
C LEU A 141 -12.23 -12.07 10.64
N SER A 142 -12.80 -11.19 11.46
CA SER A 142 -14.16 -11.40 11.99
C SER A 142 -15.23 -11.29 10.91
N ILE A 143 -14.95 -10.53 9.85
CA ILE A 143 -15.83 -10.37 8.68
C ILE A 143 -15.61 -11.52 7.69
N ASN A 144 -14.35 -11.79 7.33
CA ASN A 144 -13.98 -12.89 6.44
C ASN A 144 -13.01 -13.87 7.13
N LYS A 145 -13.54 -14.97 7.64
CA LYS A 145 -12.78 -16.02 8.34
C LYS A 145 -11.93 -16.90 7.42
N ASN A 146 -12.10 -16.78 6.09
CA ASN A 146 -11.38 -17.60 5.10
C ASN A 146 -10.36 -16.76 4.30
N SER A 147 -9.83 -15.69 4.89
CA SER A 147 -8.80 -14.86 4.27
C SER A 147 -7.40 -15.41 4.58
N GLU A 148 -6.78 -16.09 3.62
CA GLU A 148 -5.38 -16.54 3.74
C GLU A 148 -4.43 -15.36 3.96
N ARG A 149 -4.69 -14.23 3.29
CA ARG A 149 -3.89 -13.00 3.46
C ARG A 149 -4.06 -12.38 4.84
N GLY A 150 -5.28 -12.42 5.39
CA GLY A 150 -5.55 -11.93 6.74
C GLY A 150 -4.76 -12.74 7.78
N TYR A 151 -4.75 -14.06 7.70
CA TYR A 151 -3.96 -14.91 8.60
C TYR A 151 -2.46 -14.74 8.38
N PHE A 152 -2.01 -14.56 7.14
CA PHE A 152 -0.60 -14.27 6.84
C PHE A 152 -0.16 -12.94 7.49
N GLN A 153 -0.94 -11.87 7.32
CA GLN A 153 -0.65 -10.58 7.98
C GLN A 153 -0.66 -10.69 9.50
N LEU A 154 -1.59 -11.49 10.06
CA LEU A 154 -1.62 -11.71 11.51
C LEU A 154 -0.36 -12.44 11.98
N GLY A 155 0.08 -13.47 11.26
CA GLY A 155 1.33 -14.16 11.54
C GLY A 155 2.55 -13.24 11.51
N ASN A 156 2.66 -12.39 10.48
CA ASN A 156 3.73 -11.38 10.39
C ASN A 156 3.68 -10.40 11.59
N THR A 157 2.49 -9.97 11.96
CA THR A 157 2.30 -9.07 13.11
C THR A 157 2.68 -9.74 14.43
N GLU A 158 2.38 -11.04 14.60
CA GLU A 158 2.79 -11.80 15.79
C GLU A 158 4.32 -11.97 15.87
N ILE A 159 5.03 -12.12 14.73
CA ILE A 159 6.51 -12.10 14.72
C ILE A 159 7.01 -10.73 15.23
N MET A 160 6.45 -9.62 14.76
CA MET A 160 6.84 -8.27 15.21
C MET A 160 6.61 -8.08 16.72
N LEU A 161 5.63 -8.78 17.28
CA LEU A 161 5.33 -8.82 18.72
C LEU A 161 6.16 -9.88 19.49
N ASN A 162 7.07 -10.59 18.80
CA ASN A 162 7.86 -11.71 19.33
C ASN A 162 7.02 -12.92 19.82
N ASN A 163 5.79 -13.07 19.33
CA ASN A 163 4.89 -14.17 19.67
C ASN A 163 5.02 -15.30 18.62
N TYR A 164 6.16 -15.97 18.57
CA TYR A 164 6.49 -16.96 17.54
C TYR A 164 5.51 -18.16 17.48
N GLU A 165 5.06 -18.66 18.63
CA GLU A 165 4.09 -19.76 18.69
C GLU A 165 2.76 -19.36 18.06
N GLN A 166 2.28 -18.16 18.35
CA GLN A 166 1.04 -17.65 17.76
C GLN A 166 1.22 -17.39 16.26
N ALA A 167 2.36 -16.83 15.84
CA ALA A 167 2.67 -16.64 14.44
C ALA A 167 2.60 -17.96 13.65
N LEU A 168 3.16 -19.04 14.18
CA LEU A 168 3.10 -20.36 13.56
C LEU A 168 1.66 -20.85 13.38
N ILE A 169 0.80 -20.63 14.37
CA ILE A 169 -0.63 -20.99 14.29
C ILE A 169 -1.29 -20.25 13.14
N GLU A 170 -1.04 -18.95 13.02
CA GLU A 170 -1.69 -18.12 12.01
C GLU A 170 -1.18 -18.44 10.59
N PHE A 171 0.13 -18.67 10.41
CA PHE A 171 0.67 -19.11 9.12
C PHE A 171 0.12 -20.50 8.71
N LYS A 172 -0.02 -21.43 9.64
CA LYS A 172 -0.65 -22.74 9.36
C LYS A 172 -2.11 -22.61 8.93
N LYS A 173 -2.88 -21.65 9.48
CA LYS A 173 -4.24 -21.35 8.99
C LYS A 173 -4.21 -20.81 7.57
N SER A 174 -3.32 -19.86 7.29
CA SER A 174 -3.13 -19.26 5.97
C SER A 174 -2.78 -20.32 4.93
N SER A 175 -1.75 -21.15 5.16
CA SER A 175 -1.32 -22.20 4.24
C SER A 175 -2.35 -23.35 4.08
N LYS A 176 -3.19 -23.58 5.11
CA LYS A 176 -4.32 -24.52 5.02
C LYS A 176 -5.43 -24.01 4.10
N ILE A 177 -5.73 -22.70 4.13
CA ILE A 177 -6.73 -22.07 3.24
C ILE A 177 -6.21 -22.09 1.80
N ASN A 178 -4.95 -21.72 1.59
CA ASN A 178 -4.32 -21.69 0.27
C ASN A 178 -2.95 -22.41 0.32
N SER A 179 -2.93 -23.68 -0.11
CA SER A 179 -1.73 -24.51 -0.11
C SER A 179 -0.65 -24.05 -1.09
N ASN A 180 -0.97 -23.15 -2.02
CA ASN A 180 -0.02 -22.55 -2.97
C ASN A 180 0.51 -21.20 -2.50
N PHE A 181 0.09 -20.72 -1.33
CA PHE A 181 0.59 -19.47 -0.76
C PHE A 181 1.96 -19.70 -0.11
N TRP A 182 2.98 -19.80 -0.96
CA TRP A 182 4.35 -20.16 -0.58
C TRP A 182 4.95 -19.26 0.50
N GLN A 183 4.59 -17.96 0.54
CA GLN A 183 5.07 -17.00 1.54
C GLN A 183 4.67 -17.46 2.95
N SER A 184 3.44 -17.94 3.12
CA SER A 184 2.99 -18.45 4.41
C SER A 184 3.74 -19.71 4.82
N ILE A 185 3.97 -20.63 3.88
CA ILE A 185 4.73 -21.86 4.11
C ILE A 185 6.19 -21.53 4.45
N ASN A 186 6.79 -20.55 3.75
CA ASN A 186 8.13 -20.06 4.06
C ASN A 186 8.20 -19.51 5.48
N ASN A 187 7.24 -18.66 5.87
CA ASN A 187 7.21 -18.04 7.20
C ASN A 187 6.92 -19.07 8.31
N GLU A 188 6.17 -20.15 8.04
CA GLU A 188 6.16 -21.31 8.95
C GLU A 188 7.57 -21.84 9.20
N GLY A 189 8.37 -21.98 8.14
CA GLY A 189 9.77 -22.42 8.24
C GLY A 189 10.64 -21.47 9.05
N LEU A 190 10.52 -20.15 8.82
CA LEU A 190 11.25 -19.12 9.57
C LEU A 190 10.95 -19.23 11.06
N VAL A 191 9.67 -19.29 11.42
CA VAL A 191 9.23 -19.38 12.82
C VAL A 191 9.65 -20.71 13.45
N LEU A 192 9.51 -21.82 12.76
CA LEU A 192 9.93 -23.16 13.26
C LEU A 192 11.44 -23.17 13.58
N TYR A 193 12.26 -22.50 12.79
CA TYR A 193 13.69 -22.42 13.08
C TYR A 193 14.00 -21.59 14.33
N GLU A 194 13.32 -20.45 14.52
CA GLU A 194 13.44 -19.67 15.76
C GLU A 194 12.99 -20.49 17.00
N LEU A 195 11.93 -21.30 16.85
CA LEU A 195 11.42 -22.22 17.88
C LEU A 195 12.26 -23.52 18.06
N ASN A 196 13.49 -23.57 17.54
CA ASN A 196 14.40 -24.72 17.64
C ASN A 196 13.89 -26.02 16.97
N ASN A 197 13.12 -25.92 15.91
CA ASN A 197 12.56 -27.03 15.15
C ASN A 197 13.14 -27.11 13.72
N PRO A 198 14.48 -27.30 13.55
CA PRO A 198 15.13 -27.19 12.25
C PRO A 198 14.67 -28.27 11.24
N LYS A 199 14.29 -29.46 11.71
CA LYS A 199 13.81 -30.53 10.81
C LYS A 199 12.52 -30.15 10.10
N GLU A 200 11.55 -29.61 10.84
CA GLU A 200 10.28 -29.13 10.27
C GLU A 200 10.49 -27.88 9.42
N ALA A 201 11.36 -26.96 9.85
CA ALA A 201 11.73 -25.78 9.07
C ALA A 201 12.28 -26.16 7.69
N ILE A 202 13.21 -27.13 7.61
CA ILE A 202 13.74 -27.68 6.35
C ILE A 202 12.60 -28.18 5.45
N SER A 203 11.65 -28.93 6.02
CA SER A 203 10.51 -29.43 5.26
C SER A 203 9.67 -28.31 4.68
N LYS A 204 9.39 -27.28 5.48
CA LYS A 204 8.59 -26.11 5.02
C LYS A 204 9.29 -25.30 3.94
N PHE A 205 10.59 -25.02 4.07
CA PHE A 205 11.35 -24.33 3.02
C PHE A 205 11.38 -25.14 1.72
N LYS A 206 11.54 -26.47 1.78
CA LYS A 206 11.46 -27.30 0.58
C LYS A 206 10.09 -27.24 -0.09
N SER A 207 9.00 -27.24 0.70
CA SER A 207 7.65 -27.08 0.17
C SER A 207 7.46 -25.70 -0.49
N ALA A 208 7.97 -24.63 0.11
CA ALA A 208 7.92 -23.30 -0.46
C ALA A 208 8.71 -23.21 -1.78
N ILE A 209 9.91 -23.82 -1.85
CA ILE A 209 10.74 -23.87 -3.07
C ILE A 209 10.05 -24.67 -4.19
N ALA A 210 9.29 -25.69 -3.86
CA ALA A 210 8.54 -26.46 -4.86
C ALA A 210 7.43 -25.66 -5.54
N ILE A 211 6.92 -24.61 -4.86
CA ILE A 211 5.87 -23.73 -5.38
C ILE A 211 6.48 -22.48 -6.05
N SER A 212 7.54 -21.91 -5.47
CA SER A 212 8.15 -20.66 -5.93
C SER A 212 9.66 -20.78 -6.08
N ASN A 213 10.18 -20.13 -7.13
CA ASN A 213 11.62 -20.04 -7.36
C ASN A 213 12.28 -18.84 -6.63
N ASP A 214 11.63 -18.28 -5.61
CA ASP A 214 12.11 -17.12 -4.87
C ASP A 214 13.44 -17.37 -4.14
N ALA A 215 14.20 -16.28 -3.93
CA ALA A 215 15.50 -16.36 -3.26
C ALA A 215 15.39 -16.66 -1.77
N GLU A 216 14.35 -16.17 -1.11
CA GLU A 216 14.20 -16.26 0.34
C GLU A 216 14.15 -17.69 0.86
N PRO A 217 13.22 -18.57 0.41
CA PRO A 217 13.14 -19.91 0.93
C PRO A 217 14.39 -20.74 0.62
N LYS A 218 15.09 -20.46 -0.50
CA LYS A 218 16.37 -21.10 -0.84
C LYS A 218 17.46 -20.70 0.13
N LEU A 219 17.57 -19.41 0.44
CA LEU A 219 18.59 -18.95 1.37
C LEU A 219 18.30 -19.39 2.80
N ALA A 220 17.05 -19.33 3.23
CA ALA A 220 16.64 -19.80 4.55
C ALA A 220 16.93 -21.30 4.70
N LEU A 221 16.61 -22.11 3.69
CA LEU A 221 16.97 -23.54 3.68
C LEU A 221 18.49 -23.74 3.77
N ALA A 222 19.26 -22.99 2.98
CA ALA A 222 20.74 -23.05 3.01
C ALA A 222 21.30 -22.77 4.40
N VAL A 223 20.80 -21.73 5.05
CA VAL A 223 21.22 -21.33 6.40
C VAL A 223 20.91 -22.42 7.42
N VAL A 224 19.72 -23.02 7.35
CA VAL A 224 19.32 -24.09 8.29
C VAL A 224 20.11 -25.39 8.06
N LEU A 225 20.35 -25.78 6.83
CA LEU A 225 21.19 -26.94 6.50
C LEU A 225 22.65 -26.73 7.00
N PHE A 226 23.20 -25.55 6.79
CA PHE A 226 24.54 -25.18 7.26
C PHE A 226 24.61 -25.22 8.79
N SER A 227 23.71 -24.55 9.48
CA SER A 227 23.72 -24.48 10.95
C SER A 227 23.46 -25.82 11.63
N SER A 228 22.75 -26.73 10.96
CA SER A 228 22.52 -28.10 11.42
C SER A 228 23.68 -29.03 11.10
N ASN A 229 24.77 -28.52 10.51
CA ASN A 229 25.93 -29.28 10.05
C ASN A 229 25.55 -30.48 9.14
N THR A 230 24.51 -30.27 8.33
CA THR A 230 24.00 -31.26 7.40
C THR A 230 24.11 -30.73 5.97
N LYS A 231 24.52 -31.59 5.03
CA LYS A 231 24.48 -31.27 3.59
C LYS A 231 25.21 -29.97 3.21
N PHE A 232 26.40 -29.76 3.70
CA PHE A 232 27.19 -28.52 3.52
C PHE A 232 27.26 -28.06 2.05
N ILE A 233 27.54 -28.97 1.10
CA ILE A 233 27.64 -28.63 -0.34
C ILE A 233 26.28 -28.13 -0.87
N GLU A 234 25.16 -28.80 -0.48
CA GLU A 234 23.81 -28.36 -0.86
C GLU A 234 23.52 -26.95 -0.31
N ALA A 235 23.87 -26.68 0.94
CA ALA A 235 23.72 -25.38 1.58
C ALA A 235 24.48 -24.28 0.83
N ILE A 236 25.74 -24.49 0.49
CA ILE A 236 26.55 -23.53 -0.26
C ILE A 236 25.95 -23.26 -1.64
N ASN A 237 25.51 -24.27 -2.37
CA ASN A 237 24.92 -24.11 -3.70
C ASN A 237 23.60 -23.32 -3.65
N LEU A 238 22.73 -23.65 -2.71
CA LEU A 238 21.47 -22.92 -2.50
C LEU A 238 21.73 -21.46 -2.15
N ALA A 239 22.65 -21.17 -1.24
CA ALA A 239 23.00 -19.81 -0.84
C ALA A 239 23.57 -19.00 -2.01
N LYS A 240 24.48 -19.59 -2.82
CA LYS A 240 25.00 -18.95 -4.02
C LYS A 240 23.90 -18.59 -5.02
N ASN A 241 22.99 -19.52 -5.28
CA ASN A 241 21.86 -19.28 -6.19
C ASN A 241 20.93 -18.18 -5.66
N ALA A 242 20.61 -18.22 -4.38
CA ALA A 242 19.75 -17.23 -3.74
C ALA A 242 20.35 -15.82 -3.80
N LEU A 243 21.63 -15.65 -3.43
CA LEU A 243 22.29 -14.34 -3.47
C LEU A 243 22.53 -13.82 -4.91
N LYS A 244 22.67 -14.71 -5.88
CA LYS A 244 22.72 -14.35 -7.29
C LYS A 244 21.37 -13.81 -7.78
N SER A 245 20.29 -14.37 -7.30
CA SER A 245 18.91 -13.95 -7.64
C SER A 245 18.49 -12.68 -6.90
N ASN A 246 18.80 -12.58 -5.61
CA ASN A 246 18.52 -11.38 -4.80
C ASN A 246 19.71 -11.08 -3.86
N PRO A 247 20.64 -10.22 -4.29
CA PRO A 247 21.83 -9.90 -3.52
C PRO A 247 21.56 -9.16 -2.21
N LYS A 248 20.40 -8.49 -2.07
CA LYS A 248 20.06 -7.72 -0.87
C LYS A 248 20.00 -8.56 0.41
N TYR A 249 19.83 -9.87 0.29
CA TYR A 249 19.80 -10.78 1.45
C TYR A 249 21.13 -10.89 2.20
N ILE A 250 22.24 -10.34 1.70
CA ILE A 250 23.48 -10.23 2.49
C ILE A 250 23.38 -9.23 3.64
N TRP A 251 22.44 -8.25 3.55
CA TRP A 251 22.27 -7.19 4.52
C TRP A 251 21.28 -7.60 5.61
N GLU A 252 21.70 -7.44 6.85
CA GLU A 252 20.89 -7.81 8.02
C GLU A 252 19.62 -6.96 8.12
N ASP A 253 19.69 -5.68 7.73
CA ASP A 253 18.53 -4.79 7.69
C ASP A 253 17.47 -5.28 6.69
N TYR A 254 17.90 -5.79 5.53
CA TYR A 254 16.98 -6.37 4.56
C TYR A 254 16.35 -7.66 5.10
N GLN A 255 17.15 -8.55 5.71
CA GLN A 255 16.66 -9.76 6.36
C GLN A 255 15.63 -9.43 7.48
N SER A 256 15.90 -8.37 8.25
CA SER A 256 14.97 -7.90 9.30
C SER A 256 13.64 -7.40 8.72
N LYS A 257 13.67 -6.69 7.58
CA LYS A 257 12.46 -6.30 6.84
C LYS A 257 11.68 -7.49 6.31
N GLN A 258 12.36 -8.63 6.04
CA GLN A 258 11.73 -9.89 5.67
C GLN A 258 11.36 -10.75 6.90
N LEU A 259 11.35 -10.16 8.10
CA LEU A 259 10.97 -10.79 9.37
C LEU A 259 11.85 -11.98 9.78
N TRP A 260 13.10 -12.04 9.31
CA TRP A 260 14.05 -13.04 9.78
C TRP A 260 14.35 -12.82 11.26
N GLY A 261 14.21 -13.87 12.05
CA GLY A 261 14.51 -13.83 13.48
C GLY A 261 16.02 -13.80 13.75
N THR A 262 16.35 -13.54 15.00
CA THR A 262 17.75 -13.35 15.43
C THR A 262 18.61 -14.59 15.19
N LYS A 263 18.08 -15.78 15.40
CA LYS A 263 18.80 -17.05 15.23
C LYS A 263 19.14 -17.29 13.76
N LEU A 264 18.17 -17.09 12.85
CA LEU A 264 18.41 -17.28 11.43
C LEU A 264 19.42 -16.26 10.88
N LYS A 265 19.30 -14.98 11.25
CA LYS A 265 20.25 -13.92 10.86
C LYS A 265 21.67 -14.23 11.32
N LYS A 266 21.87 -14.62 12.57
CA LYS A 266 23.20 -15.03 13.08
C LYS A 266 23.77 -16.21 12.30
N SER A 267 22.96 -17.22 12.01
CA SER A 267 23.37 -18.40 11.24
C SER A 267 23.73 -18.03 9.79
N ALA A 268 22.99 -17.10 9.17
CA ALA A 268 23.31 -16.57 7.85
C ALA A 268 24.67 -15.85 7.81
N GLN A 269 24.97 -15.04 8.81
CA GLN A 269 26.29 -14.37 8.91
C GLN A 269 27.44 -15.36 9.03
N LEU A 270 27.24 -16.49 9.75
CA LEU A 270 28.25 -17.54 9.82
C LEU A 270 28.45 -18.23 8.46
N LEU A 271 27.38 -18.55 7.74
CA LEU A 271 27.43 -19.09 6.38
C LEU A 271 28.18 -18.15 5.44
N PHE A 272 27.89 -16.86 5.45
CA PHE A 272 28.51 -15.85 4.58
C PHE A 272 30.03 -15.68 4.84
N LYS A 273 30.52 -15.97 6.03
CA LYS A 273 31.94 -15.93 6.39
C LYS A 273 32.73 -17.13 5.88
N THR A 274 32.09 -18.19 5.39
CA THR A 274 32.80 -19.38 4.89
C THR A 274 33.65 -19.04 3.66
N LYS A 275 34.73 -19.81 3.42
CA LYS A 275 35.62 -19.62 2.28
C LYS A 275 34.89 -19.71 0.95
N GLU A 276 33.93 -20.64 0.86
CA GLU A 276 33.12 -20.96 -0.32
C GLU A 276 32.16 -19.83 -0.71
N MET A 277 31.79 -18.97 0.26
CA MET A 277 30.84 -17.86 0.04
C MET A 277 31.55 -16.51 -0.22
N LYS A 278 32.86 -16.36 0.10
CA LYS A 278 33.56 -15.07 0.01
C LYS A 278 33.39 -14.35 -1.31
N LYS A 279 33.51 -15.06 -2.44
CA LYS A 279 33.40 -14.46 -3.77
C LYS A 279 31.97 -13.96 -4.02
N VAL A 280 30.95 -14.81 -3.75
CA VAL A 280 29.55 -14.48 -4.01
C VAL A 280 29.06 -13.35 -3.10
N VAL A 281 29.48 -13.34 -1.83
CA VAL A 281 29.15 -12.25 -0.90
C VAL A 281 29.74 -10.92 -1.38
N ARG A 282 30.98 -10.89 -1.90
CA ARG A 282 31.56 -9.68 -2.47
C ARG A 282 30.76 -9.19 -3.69
N GLU A 283 30.49 -10.10 -4.65
CA GLU A 283 29.67 -9.77 -5.83
C GLU A 283 28.26 -9.29 -5.47
N ALA A 284 27.69 -9.86 -4.42
CA ALA A 284 26.36 -9.44 -3.94
C ALA A 284 26.38 -8.04 -3.30
N LYS A 285 27.46 -7.68 -2.58
CA LYS A 285 27.65 -6.33 -2.06
C LYS A 285 27.72 -5.30 -3.18
N GLU A 286 28.61 -5.53 -4.15
CA GLU A 286 28.79 -4.65 -5.32
C GLU A 286 27.50 -4.40 -6.12
N LYS A 287 26.56 -5.37 -6.11
CA LYS A 287 25.28 -5.27 -6.84
C LYS A 287 24.14 -4.66 -6.02
N SER A 288 24.30 -4.56 -4.72
CA SER A 288 23.23 -4.12 -3.81
C SER A 288 23.49 -2.78 -3.12
N GLU A 289 24.66 -2.17 -3.37
CA GLU A 289 24.99 -0.77 -3.10
C GLU A 289 24.39 0.13 -4.19
#